data_a1e3f980f7679f74d2a89dff445a6387
#
_entry.id   a1e3f980f7679f74d2a89dff445a6387
#
_cell.length_a   1.000
_cell.length_b   1.000
_cell.length_c   1.000
_cell.angle_alpha   90.00
_cell.angle_beta   90.00
_cell.angle_gamma   90.00
#
_symmetry.space_group_name_H-M   'P 1'
#
loop_
_entity.id
_entity.type
_entity.pdbx_description
1 polymer ?
#
loop_
_entity_poly.entity_id
_entity_poly.type
_entity_poly.pdbx_seq_one_letter_code
_entity_poly.pdbx_strand_id
1 'polypeptide(L)' 'VEYAGGTVTVTYNLPNGFNKTHTYVGSTMFPIGANGQPTVAPGQYTTTGGAGTTDTFTFTGISGPIYVIAHAEAYVLP' A
#
# COMPACT_ATOMS: atom_id res chain seq x y z
N VAL A 1 2.14 8.39 5.62
CA VAL A 1 2.74 8.46 4.27
C VAL A 1 3.59 9.71 4.15
N GLU A 2 4.79 9.55 3.68
CA GLU A 2 5.68 10.68 3.38
C GLU A 2 6.14 10.60 1.93
N TYR A 3 6.22 11.75 1.27
CA TYR A 3 6.75 11.84 -0.08
C TYR A 3 7.72 13.03 -0.14
N ALA A 4 8.99 12.74 -0.33
CA ALA A 4 10.03 13.76 -0.43
C ALA A 4 11.22 13.24 -1.23
N GLY A 5 11.80 14.09 -2.08
CA GLY A 5 13.04 13.76 -2.81
C GLY A 5 12.93 12.52 -3.70
N GLY A 6 11.75 12.25 -4.27
CA GLY A 6 11.54 11.06 -5.10
C GLY A 6 11.34 9.77 -4.33
N THR A 7 11.18 9.85 -3.01
CA THR A 7 10.96 8.68 -2.14
C THR A 7 9.61 8.78 -1.45
N VAL A 8 8.80 7.72 -1.56
CA VAL A 8 7.53 7.57 -0.85
C VAL A 8 7.71 6.53 0.23
N THR A 9 7.35 6.88 1.46
CA THR A 9 7.38 5.96 2.60
C THR A 9 5.96 5.79 3.12
N VAL A 10 5.51 4.54 3.18
CA VAL A 10 4.19 4.16 3.70
C VAL A 10 4.39 3.32 4.94
N THR A 11 3.85 3.77 6.07
CA THR A 11 3.98 3.08 7.35
C THR A 11 2.60 2.67 7.86
N TYR A 12 2.49 1.39 8.23
CA TYR A 12 1.31 0.85 8.89
C TYR A 12 1.63 0.69 10.37
N ASN A 13 0.67 1.07 11.22
CA ASN A 13 0.80 0.91 12.67
C ASN A 13 -0.57 0.59 13.25
N LEU A 14 -0.79 -0.69 13.53
CA LEU A 14 -2.02 -1.19 14.17
C LEU A 14 -1.63 -1.95 15.45
N PRO A 15 -1.83 -1.34 16.63
CA PRO A 15 -1.42 -1.98 17.89
C PRO A 15 -2.05 -3.34 18.13
N ASN A 16 -3.25 -3.59 17.61
CA ASN A 16 -3.94 -4.88 17.75
C ASN A 16 -3.53 -5.88 16.66
N GLY A 17 -2.69 -5.45 15.71
CA GLY A 17 -2.16 -6.33 14.67
C GLY A 17 -2.96 -6.39 13.39
N PHE A 18 -2.32 -6.90 12.34
CA PHE A 18 -2.91 -7.14 11.04
C PHE A 18 -2.37 -8.46 10.48
N ASN A 19 -3.13 -9.08 9.57
CA ASN A 19 -2.75 -10.32 8.89
C ASN A 19 -1.92 -10.03 7.64
N LYS A 20 -2.33 -9.04 6.88
CA LYS A 20 -1.68 -8.64 5.62
C LYS A 20 -1.83 -7.16 5.40
N THR A 21 -0.90 -6.60 4.63
CA THR A 21 -1.01 -5.25 4.09
C THR A 21 -0.89 -5.30 2.58
N HIS A 22 -1.61 -4.41 1.91
CA HIS A 22 -1.53 -4.24 0.47
C HIS A 22 -1.33 -2.76 0.19
N THR A 23 -0.29 -2.41 -0.54
CA THR A 23 0.07 -1.02 -0.79
C THR A 23 0.20 -0.77 -2.29
N TYR A 24 -0.44 0.30 -2.74
CA TYR A 24 -0.30 0.79 -4.10
C TYR A 24 0.31 2.19 -4.07
N VAL A 25 1.32 2.40 -4.90
CA VAL A 25 1.89 3.72 -5.18
C VAL A 25 2.03 3.83 -6.68
N GLY A 26 1.44 4.86 -7.27
CA GLY A 26 1.50 5.02 -8.70
C GLY A 26 1.00 6.37 -9.20
N SER A 27 1.06 6.58 -10.50
CA SER A 27 0.65 7.82 -11.16
C SER A 27 -0.83 7.84 -11.54
N THR A 28 -1.54 6.73 -11.40
CA THR A 28 -2.98 6.65 -11.65
C THR A 28 -3.73 6.50 -10.33
N MET A 29 -4.99 6.97 -10.27
CA MET A 29 -5.79 6.93 -9.04
C MET A 29 -5.96 5.50 -8.52
N PHE A 30 -6.09 4.52 -9.41
CA PHE A 30 -6.20 3.12 -9.06
C PHE A 30 -5.19 2.31 -9.86
N PRO A 31 -4.69 1.18 -9.30
CA PRO A 31 -3.86 0.28 -10.08
C PRO A 31 -4.66 -0.30 -11.25
N ILE A 32 -3.95 -0.67 -12.31
CA ILE A 32 -4.55 -1.35 -13.46
C ILE A 32 -4.47 -2.85 -13.20
N GLY A 33 -5.62 -3.51 -13.19
CA GLY A 33 -5.70 -4.94 -12.97
C GLY A 33 -5.29 -5.77 -14.19
N ALA A 34 -5.32 -7.08 -14.03
CA ALA A 34 -4.92 -8.02 -15.08
C ALA A 34 -5.76 -7.89 -16.36
N ASN A 35 -6.99 -7.39 -16.24
CA ASN A 35 -7.89 -7.17 -17.38
C ASN A 35 -7.69 -5.83 -18.06
N GLY A 36 -6.66 -5.04 -17.68
CA GLY A 36 -6.38 -3.73 -18.24
C GLY A 36 -7.28 -2.60 -17.73
N GLN A 37 -8.12 -2.86 -16.73
CA GLN A 37 -9.04 -1.87 -16.16
C GLN A 37 -8.60 -1.48 -14.75
N PRO A 38 -8.96 -0.26 -14.28
CA PRO A 38 -8.68 0.13 -12.90
C PRO A 38 -9.34 -0.84 -11.91
N THR A 39 -8.65 -1.11 -10.80
CA THR A 39 -9.12 -2.05 -9.80
C THR A 39 -8.90 -1.51 -8.39
N VAL A 40 -9.77 -1.93 -7.46
CA VAL A 40 -9.57 -1.71 -6.02
C VAL A 40 -9.27 -3.03 -5.30
N ALA A 41 -9.07 -4.11 -6.04
CA ALA A 41 -8.76 -5.42 -5.45
C ALA A 41 -7.35 -5.40 -4.85
N PRO A 42 -7.20 -5.60 -3.51
CA PRO A 42 -5.90 -5.47 -2.86
C PRO A 42 -4.82 -6.39 -3.42
N GLY A 43 -5.19 -7.56 -3.91
CA GLY A 43 -4.24 -8.50 -4.53
C GLY A 43 -3.58 -7.98 -5.81
N GLN A 44 -4.08 -6.88 -6.38
CA GLN A 44 -3.52 -6.24 -7.57
C GLN A 44 -2.60 -5.05 -7.20
N TYR A 45 -2.44 -4.76 -5.92
CA TYR A 45 -1.63 -3.62 -5.48
C TYR A 45 -0.14 -3.92 -5.63
N THR A 46 0.67 -2.85 -5.59
CA THR A 46 2.11 -2.90 -5.87
C THR A 46 2.86 -3.84 -4.93
N THR A 47 2.51 -3.83 -3.64
CA THR A 47 3.27 -4.54 -2.62
C THR A 47 2.32 -5.15 -1.60
N THR A 48 2.63 -6.38 -1.19
CA THR A 48 1.91 -7.09 -0.14
C THR A 48 2.85 -7.39 1.00
N GLY A 49 2.44 -7.04 2.23
CA GLY A 49 3.18 -7.36 3.45
C GLY A 49 2.49 -8.47 4.25
N GLY A 50 3.24 -9.05 5.19
CA GLY A 50 2.76 -10.10 6.07
C GLY A 50 2.15 -9.60 7.36
N ALA A 51 1.91 -10.52 8.29
CA ALA A 51 1.30 -10.23 9.58
C ALA A 51 2.25 -9.45 10.49
N GLY A 52 1.68 -8.63 11.38
CA GLY A 52 2.44 -7.86 12.36
C GLY A 52 1.62 -6.76 12.98
N THR A 53 2.29 -5.85 13.68
CA THR A 53 1.70 -4.64 14.25
C THR A 53 2.22 -3.38 13.55
N THR A 54 3.37 -3.47 12.91
CA THR A 54 3.95 -2.38 12.13
C THR A 54 4.52 -2.93 10.83
N ASP A 55 4.47 -2.11 9.79
CA ASP A 55 5.08 -2.43 8.51
C ASP A 55 5.43 -1.13 7.80
N THR A 56 6.55 -1.10 7.10
CA THR A 56 7.03 0.08 6.40
C THR A 56 7.52 -0.30 5.03
N PHE A 57 7.03 0.42 4.02
CA PHE A 57 7.43 0.23 2.63
C PHE A 57 8.02 1.51 2.08
N THR A 58 9.11 1.41 1.35
CA THR A 58 9.80 2.54 0.74
C THR A 58 9.86 2.33 -0.76
N PHE A 59 9.42 3.33 -1.50
CA PHE A 59 9.42 3.34 -2.96
C PHE A 59 10.29 4.50 -3.43
N THR A 60 11.27 4.22 -4.30
CA THR A 60 12.23 5.22 -4.80
C THR A 60 12.03 5.47 -6.29
N GLY A 61 12.67 6.52 -6.81
CA GLY A 61 12.57 6.85 -8.22
C GLY A 61 11.21 7.41 -8.63
N ILE A 62 10.47 7.99 -7.67
CA ILE A 62 9.13 8.53 -7.89
C ILE A 62 9.23 10.00 -8.26
N SER A 63 8.46 10.44 -9.23
CA SER A 63 8.40 11.85 -9.64
C SER A 63 6.98 12.26 -9.98
N GLY A 64 6.69 13.56 -9.80
CA GLY A 64 5.39 14.14 -10.10
C GLY A 64 4.30 13.77 -9.11
N PRO A 65 3.04 14.08 -9.43
CA PRO A 65 1.90 13.70 -8.59
C PRO A 65 1.76 12.20 -8.47
N ILE A 66 1.42 11.72 -7.27
CA ILE A 66 1.24 10.30 -7.00
C ILE A 66 -0.07 10.04 -6.29
N TYR A 67 -0.53 8.80 -6.40
CA TYR A 67 -1.65 8.27 -5.64
C TYR A 67 -1.15 7.12 -4.79
N VAL A 68 -1.59 7.09 -3.53
CA VAL A 68 -1.22 6.03 -2.57
C VAL A 68 -2.50 5.40 -2.05
N ILE A 69 -2.59 4.08 -2.12
CA ILE A 69 -3.65 3.32 -1.48
C ILE A 69 -3.02 2.36 -0.49
N ALA A 70 -3.46 2.44 0.76
CA ALA A 70 -2.97 1.56 1.81
C ALA A 70 -4.14 0.78 2.39
N HIS A 71 -4.03 -0.54 2.42
CA HIS A 71 -5.06 -1.44 2.93
C HIS A 71 -4.43 -2.46 3.87
N ALA A 72 -5.04 -2.65 5.03
CA ALA A 72 -4.60 -3.65 6.00
C ALA A 72 -5.79 -4.54 6.37
N GLU A 73 -5.54 -5.86 6.42
CA GLU A 73 -6.50 -6.82 6.96
C GLU A 73 -6.29 -6.88 8.46
N ALA A 74 -7.09 -6.15 9.22
CA ALA A 74 -6.96 -6.04 10.66
C ALA A 74 -7.26 -7.38 11.36
N TYR A 75 -6.60 -7.60 12.48
CA TYR A 75 -6.90 -8.73 13.34
C TYR A 75 -8.21 -8.45 14.08
N VAL A 76 -9.14 -9.38 13.98
CA VAL A 76 -10.41 -9.32 14.72
C VAL A 76 -10.39 -10.44 15.75
N LEU A 77 -10.42 -10.06 17.02
CA LEU A 77 -10.50 -11.04 18.10
C LEU A 77 -11.92 -11.60 18.18
N PRO A 78 -12.07 -12.91 18.37
CA PRO A 78 -13.40 -13.52 18.51
C PRO A 78 -14.10 -13.10 19.78
#